data_1dd33abf50f11a1ac6a837957a6ec3af
#
_entry.id   1dd33abf50f11a1ac6a837957a6ec3af
#
_cell.length_a   1.000
_cell.length_b   1.000
_cell.length_c   1.000
_cell.angle_alpha   90.00
_cell.angle_beta   90.00
_cell.angle_gamma   90.00
#
_symmetry.space_group_name_H-M   'P 1'
#
loop_
_entity.id
_entity.type
_entity.pdbx_description
1 polymer ?
#
loop_
_entity_poly.entity_id
_entity_poly.type
_entity_poly.pdbx_seq_one_letter_code
_entity_poly.pdbx_strand_id
1 'polypeptide(L)'
;YMHILGGLEKDSDTGAISTEPENHNLMCRLRAEKVAKIPVPDVKVQGCVEDADLLIVGFGGTYGHLYSAMEEMNHAGKKVALAHFVHLNPLPHNTAEVLKKYKKVVVAEQNLGQFAGYLRMKVDGFVPYQFNEVKGQPFVVSELVDAFTEILNK
;
A
#
# COMPACT_ATOMS: atom_id res chain seq x y z
N TYR A 1 -8.05 16.50 28.72
CA TYR A 1 -9.32 16.41 28.03
C TYR A 1 -9.14 16.89 26.61
N MET A 2 -9.45 15.99 25.68
CA MET A 2 -9.19 16.26 24.28
C MET A 2 -10.42 16.83 23.61
N HIS A 3 -10.37 18.13 23.28
CA HIS A 3 -11.31 18.61 22.30
C HIS A 3 -10.60 19.02 21.02
N ILE A 4 -11.35 18.93 19.94
CA ILE A 4 -10.93 19.47 18.64
C ILE A 4 -11.23 20.96 18.68
N LEU A 5 -10.18 21.78 18.54
CA LEU A 5 -10.28 23.23 18.51
C LEU A 5 -9.96 23.75 17.11
N GLY A 6 -10.74 23.31 16.12
CA GLY A 6 -10.69 23.88 14.77
C GLY A 6 -9.32 23.96 14.09
N GLY A 7 -8.39 23.07 14.42
CA GLY A 7 -7.02 23.07 13.86
C GLY A 7 -6.01 23.95 14.60
N LEU A 8 -6.38 24.56 15.72
CA LEU A 8 -5.43 25.26 16.56
C LEU A 8 -4.52 24.28 17.32
N GLU A 9 -3.25 24.63 17.43
CA GLU A 9 -2.28 23.85 18.19
C GLU A 9 -2.55 23.94 19.69
N LYS A 10 -2.25 22.86 20.40
CA LYS A 10 -2.37 22.78 21.86
C LYS A 10 -1.00 22.61 22.48
N ASP A 11 -0.86 23.20 23.63
CA ASP A 11 0.29 22.96 24.51
C ASP A 11 0.32 21.49 24.95
N SER A 12 1.50 20.88 24.93
CA SER A 12 1.71 19.45 25.18
C SER A 12 1.32 19.01 26.61
N ASP A 13 1.43 19.90 27.57
CA ASP A 13 1.23 19.60 28.98
C ASP A 13 -0.16 20.01 29.47
N THR A 14 -0.58 21.21 29.12
CA THR A 14 -1.83 21.80 29.62
C THR A 14 -3.02 21.60 28.71
N GLY A 15 -2.79 21.37 27.40
CA GLY A 15 -3.84 21.29 26.40
C GLY A 15 -4.47 22.66 26.04
N ALA A 16 -3.93 23.77 26.56
CA ALA A 16 -4.35 25.12 26.19
C ALA A 16 -3.93 25.46 24.75
N ILE A 17 -4.56 26.43 24.12
CA ILE A 17 -4.13 26.93 22.81
C ILE A 17 -2.72 27.51 22.94
N SER A 18 -1.83 27.10 22.05
CA SER A 18 -0.46 27.56 22.01
C SER A 18 -0.06 27.96 20.59
N THR A 19 0.65 29.06 20.48
CA THR A 19 1.30 29.54 19.24
C THR A 19 2.81 29.45 19.31
N GLU A 20 3.36 28.80 20.34
CA GLU A 20 4.78 28.68 20.58
C GLU A 20 5.44 27.73 19.57
N PRO A 21 6.49 28.16 18.82
CA PRO A 21 7.12 27.37 17.80
C PRO A 21 7.72 26.04 18.29
N GLU A 22 8.33 26.03 19.47
CA GLU A 22 8.91 24.84 20.09
C GLU A 22 7.84 23.81 20.43
N ASN A 23 6.71 24.27 20.98
CA ASN A 23 5.56 23.41 21.22
C ASN A 23 4.99 22.83 19.92
N HIS A 24 4.90 23.64 18.86
CA HIS A 24 4.45 23.17 17.55
C HIS A 24 5.36 22.04 17.00
N ASN A 25 6.68 22.23 17.06
CA ASN A 25 7.65 21.21 16.66
C ASN A 25 7.48 19.92 17.49
N LEU A 26 7.35 20.04 18.81
CA LEU A 26 7.12 18.90 19.70
C LEU A 26 5.82 18.18 19.34
N MET A 27 4.73 18.88 19.18
CA MET A 27 3.41 18.29 18.88
C MET A 27 3.39 17.61 17.51
N CYS A 28 4.08 18.13 16.51
CA CYS A 28 4.24 17.49 15.21
C CYS A 28 4.97 16.14 15.34
N ARG A 29 6.05 16.09 16.12
CA ARG A 29 6.80 14.85 16.38
C ARG A 29 5.97 13.83 17.15
N LEU A 30 5.28 14.24 18.20
CA LEU A 30 4.43 13.37 19.01
C LEU A 30 3.30 12.74 18.17
N ARG A 31 2.69 13.52 17.27
CA ARG A 31 1.67 12.98 16.34
C ARG A 31 2.25 11.97 15.36
N ALA A 32 3.41 12.26 14.79
CA ALA A 32 4.10 11.35 13.88
C ALA A 32 4.51 10.04 14.59
N GLU A 33 5.09 10.15 15.79
CA GLU A 33 5.47 8.99 16.61
C GLU A 33 4.27 8.16 17.03
N LYS A 34 3.15 8.80 17.39
CA LYS A 34 1.91 8.10 17.75
C LYS A 34 1.45 7.19 16.60
N VAL A 35 1.48 7.69 15.37
CA VAL A 35 1.12 6.89 14.18
C VAL A 35 2.17 5.80 13.94
N ALA A 36 3.46 6.13 14.00
CA ALA A 36 4.54 5.16 13.78
C ALA A 36 4.54 3.98 14.77
N LYS A 37 4.01 4.20 15.98
CA LYS A 37 3.91 3.17 17.04
C LYS A 37 2.67 2.28 16.95
N ILE A 38 1.78 2.49 15.99
CA ILE A 38 0.61 1.63 15.79
C ILE A 38 1.10 0.24 15.38
N PRO A 39 0.74 -0.83 16.14
CA PRO A 39 1.11 -2.17 15.75
C PRO A 39 0.36 -2.58 14.47
N VAL A 40 1.09 -2.94 13.45
CA VAL A 40 0.56 -3.36 12.15
C VAL A 40 1.07 -4.77 11.86
N PRO A 41 0.18 -5.73 11.55
CA PRO A 41 0.60 -7.08 11.18
C PRO A 41 1.35 -7.06 9.84
N ASP A 42 2.20 -8.05 9.63
CA ASP A 42 2.89 -8.26 8.37
C ASP A 42 1.91 -8.47 7.21
N VAL A 43 2.26 -7.97 6.04
CA VAL A 43 1.50 -8.25 4.83
C VAL A 43 1.69 -9.74 4.45
N LYS A 44 0.58 -10.41 4.21
CA LYS A 44 0.57 -11.81 3.78
C LYS A 44 0.58 -11.88 2.27
N VAL A 45 1.42 -12.77 1.74
CA VAL A 45 1.46 -13.08 0.31
C VAL A 45 0.69 -14.37 0.06
N GLN A 46 -0.13 -14.38 -0.98
CA GLN A 46 -0.97 -15.50 -1.41
C GLN A 46 -0.56 -15.97 -2.82
N GLY A 47 -0.98 -17.17 -3.22
CA GLY A 47 -0.66 -17.75 -4.51
C GLY A 47 0.73 -18.43 -4.53
N CYS A 48 1.48 -18.25 -5.60
CA CYS A 48 2.82 -18.85 -5.78
C CYS A 48 3.88 -18.07 -5.00
N VAL A 49 3.87 -18.18 -3.66
CA VAL A 49 4.67 -17.33 -2.75
C VAL A 49 6.18 -17.45 -2.97
N GLU A 50 6.68 -18.66 -3.27
CA GLU A 50 8.13 -18.90 -3.31
C GLU A 50 8.76 -18.63 -4.68
N ASP A 51 8.01 -18.83 -5.75
CA ASP A 51 8.55 -18.86 -7.10
C ASP A 51 7.70 -18.05 -8.11
N ALA A 52 6.96 -17.04 -7.64
CA ALA A 52 6.17 -16.19 -8.54
C ALA A 52 7.06 -15.37 -9.48
N ASP A 53 6.66 -15.36 -10.74
CA ASP A 53 7.24 -14.51 -11.77
C ASP A 53 6.70 -13.07 -11.71
N LEU A 54 5.52 -12.89 -11.07
CA LEU A 54 4.87 -11.60 -10.85
C LEU A 54 4.22 -11.54 -9.47
N LEU A 55 4.50 -10.46 -8.75
CA LEU A 55 3.72 -10.07 -7.58
C LEU A 55 2.69 -9.00 -7.95
N ILE A 56 1.43 -9.27 -7.70
CA ILE A 56 0.36 -8.28 -7.74
C ILE A 56 0.29 -7.61 -6.37
N VAL A 57 0.23 -6.29 -6.36
CA VAL A 57 0.06 -5.47 -5.16
C VAL A 57 -1.21 -4.66 -5.28
N GLY A 58 -2.05 -4.72 -4.26
CA GLY A 58 -3.26 -3.92 -4.18
C GLY A 58 -3.63 -3.55 -2.75
N PHE A 59 -4.68 -2.77 -2.58
CA PHE A 59 -5.19 -2.37 -1.27
C PHE A 59 -6.70 -2.06 -1.32
N GLY A 60 -7.31 -1.97 -0.14
CA GLY A 60 -8.70 -1.56 0.01
C GLY A 60 -9.70 -2.50 -0.67
N GLY A 61 -10.66 -1.96 -1.40
CA GLY A 61 -11.75 -2.70 -2.04
C GLY A 61 -11.35 -3.54 -3.26
N THR A 62 -10.08 -3.53 -3.67
CA THR A 62 -9.63 -4.24 -4.88
C THR A 62 -9.34 -5.73 -4.67
N TYR A 63 -9.35 -6.22 -3.44
CA TYR A 63 -8.92 -7.57 -3.07
C TYR A 63 -9.53 -8.67 -3.91
N GLY A 64 -10.87 -8.74 -3.96
CA GLY A 64 -11.57 -9.84 -4.62
C GLY A 64 -11.22 -9.98 -6.11
N HIS A 65 -11.13 -8.86 -6.81
CA HIS A 65 -10.81 -8.85 -8.25
C HIS A 65 -9.36 -9.25 -8.51
N LEU A 66 -8.41 -8.74 -7.69
CA LEU A 66 -7.00 -9.09 -7.79
C LEU A 66 -6.75 -10.55 -7.41
N TYR A 67 -7.46 -11.05 -6.40
CA TYR A 67 -7.40 -12.45 -6.01
C TYR A 67 -7.92 -13.36 -7.13
N SER A 68 -9.06 -13.03 -7.72
CA SER A 68 -9.61 -13.80 -8.85
C SER A 68 -8.68 -13.80 -10.06
N ALA A 69 -8.06 -12.66 -10.38
CA ALA A 69 -7.09 -12.58 -11.47
C ALA A 69 -5.86 -13.45 -11.20
N MET A 70 -5.31 -13.41 -9.97
CA MET A 70 -4.20 -14.28 -9.55
C MET A 70 -4.55 -15.76 -9.69
N GLU A 71 -5.72 -16.19 -9.18
CA GLU A 71 -6.19 -17.58 -9.28
C GLU A 71 -6.34 -18.02 -10.73
N GLU A 72 -6.98 -17.21 -11.58
CA GLU A 72 -7.16 -17.51 -13.01
C GLU A 72 -5.81 -17.69 -13.73
N MET A 73 -4.86 -16.78 -13.47
CA MET A 73 -3.51 -16.87 -14.05
C MET A 73 -2.76 -18.11 -13.57
N ASN A 74 -2.87 -18.46 -12.27
CA ASN A 74 -2.23 -19.65 -11.73
C ASN A 74 -2.85 -20.94 -12.29
N HIS A 75 -4.18 -21.00 -12.47
CA HIS A 75 -4.86 -22.12 -13.14
C HIS A 75 -4.42 -22.26 -14.61
N ALA A 76 -4.07 -21.14 -15.27
CA ALA A 76 -3.51 -21.15 -16.63
C ALA A 76 -1.99 -21.47 -16.66
N GLY A 77 -1.43 -21.94 -15.54
CA GLY A 77 -0.02 -22.38 -15.44
C GLY A 77 0.99 -21.25 -15.30
N LYS A 78 0.55 -20.03 -15.01
CA LYS A 78 1.44 -18.90 -14.68
C LYS A 78 1.76 -18.92 -13.18
N LYS A 79 2.87 -18.30 -12.80
CA LYS A 79 3.28 -18.22 -11.39
C LYS A 79 3.11 -16.80 -10.89
N VAL A 80 1.98 -16.57 -10.24
CA VAL A 80 1.58 -15.22 -9.76
C VAL A 80 1.31 -15.26 -8.26
N ALA A 81 1.76 -14.24 -7.56
CA ALA A 81 1.47 -14.01 -6.16
C ALA A 81 0.72 -12.70 -5.96
N LEU A 82 0.01 -12.58 -4.84
CA LEU A 82 -0.74 -11.39 -4.43
C LEU A 82 -0.34 -10.93 -3.03
N ALA A 83 0.07 -9.70 -2.89
CA ALA A 83 0.23 -8.99 -1.62
C ALA A 83 -0.85 -7.89 -1.53
N HIS A 84 -1.87 -8.12 -0.70
CA HIS A 84 -2.93 -7.14 -0.50
C HIS A 84 -2.75 -6.40 0.82
N PHE A 85 -2.60 -5.07 0.75
CA PHE A 85 -2.34 -4.22 1.91
C PHE A 85 -3.65 -3.78 2.56
N VAL A 86 -3.77 -4.03 3.85
CA VAL A 86 -4.87 -3.54 4.70
C VAL A 86 -4.47 -2.24 5.41
N HIS A 87 -3.19 -2.13 5.77
CA HIS A 87 -2.62 -0.98 6.46
C HIS A 87 -1.63 -0.27 5.55
N LEU A 88 -1.80 1.05 5.40
CA LEU A 88 -0.97 1.86 4.50
C LEU A 88 -0.05 2.82 5.26
N ASN A 89 -0.48 3.28 6.45
CA ASN A 89 0.34 4.16 7.27
C ASN A 89 0.07 3.92 8.77
N PRO A 90 1.02 3.31 9.52
CA PRO A 90 2.29 2.82 9.03
C PRO A 90 2.13 1.61 8.10
N LEU A 91 3.11 1.41 7.22
CA LEU A 91 3.20 0.19 6.42
C LEU A 91 3.59 -1.00 7.29
N PRO A 92 3.20 -2.23 6.92
CA PRO A 92 3.72 -3.46 7.52
C PRO A 92 5.25 -3.50 7.50
N HIS A 93 5.86 -4.03 8.57
CA HIS A 93 7.32 -4.04 8.71
C HIS A 93 8.03 -4.84 7.60
N ASN A 94 7.41 -5.91 7.10
CA ASN A 94 7.94 -6.76 6.04
C ASN A 94 7.74 -6.19 4.62
N THR A 95 7.19 -4.98 4.46
CA THR A 95 6.85 -4.40 3.15
C THR A 95 8.04 -4.40 2.18
N ALA A 96 9.19 -3.89 2.61
CA ALA A 96 10.37 -3.80 1.74
C ALA A 96 10.90 -5.19 1.34
N GLU A 97 10.89 -6.15 2.25
CA GLU A 97 11.28 -7.53 2.00
C GLU A 97 10.38 -8.17 0.95
N VAL A 98 9.06 -8.09 1.14
CA VAL A 98 8.08 -8.66 0.21
C VAL A 98 8.22 -8.04 -1.18
N LEU A 99 8.30 -6.71 -1.28
CA LEU A 99 8.38 -6.04 -2.57
C LEU A 99 9.69 -6.30 -3.33
N LYS A 100 10.79 -6.57 -2.63
CA LYS A 100 12.11 -6.86 -3.23
C LYS A 100 12.34 -8.35 -3.51
N LYS A 101 11.50 -9.24 -3.00
CA LYS A 101 11.60 -10.69 -3.24
C LYS A 101 11.34 -11.05 -4.71
N TYR A 102 10.47 -10.32 -5.39
CA TYR A 102 9.99 -10.65 -6.73
C TYR A 102 10.61 -9.75 -7.81
N LYS A 103 10.96 -10.35 -8.94
CA LYS A 103 11.59 -9.63 -10.07
C LYS A 103 10.63 -8.64 -10.74
N LYS A 104 9.36 -9.01 -10.84
CA LYS A 104 8.30 -8.17 -11.40
C LYS A 104 7.24 -7.94 -10.36
N VAL A 105 6.91 -6.67 -10.15
CA VAL A 105 5.84 -6.25 -9.24
C VAL A 105 4.92 -5.29 -9.99
N VAL A 106 3.62 -5.51 -9.93
CA VAL A 106 2.62 -4.59 -10.45
C VAL A 106 1.76 -4.07 -9.30
N VAL A 107 1.61 -2.76 -9.20
CA VAL A 107 0.66 -2.13 -8.28
C VAL A 107 -0.61 -1.81 -9.07
N ALA A 108 -1.74 -2.40 -8.65
CA ALA A 108 -3.03 -2.22 -9.29
C ALA A 108 -3.95 -1.37 -8.42
N GLU A 109 -4.35 -0.20 -8.94
CA GLU A 109 -5.05 0.84 -8.19
C GLU A 109 -6.22 1.43 -8.96
N GLN A 110 -7.31 1.71 -8.25
CA GLN A 110 -8.45 2.46 -8.79
C GLN A 110 -8.26 3.98 -8.61
N ASN A 111 -7.07 4.45 -8.90
CA ASN A 111 -6.65 5.85 -8.82
C ASN A 111 -5.46 6.10 -9.78
N LEU A 112 -4.83 7.26 -9.71
CA LEU A 112 -3.74 7.67 -10.59
C LEU A 112 -2.33 7.21 -10.13
N GLY A 113 -2.23 6.14 -9.33
CA GLY A 113 -0.93 5.59 -8.91
C GLY A 113 -0.42 6.14 -7.57
N GLN A 114 -1.33 6.56 -6.67
CA GLN A 114 -0.95 7.14 -5.39
C GLN A 114 -0.23 6.14 -4.48
N PHE A 115 -0.70 4.89 -4.44
CA PHE A 115 -0.05 3.88 -3.61
C PHE A 115 1.30 3.43 -4.18
N ALA A 116 1.41 3.26 -5.50
CA ALA A 116 2.69 3.00 -6.16
C ALA A 116 3.70 4.13 -5.87
N GLY A 117 3.27 5.38 -5.94
CA GLY A 117 4.08 6.55 -5.59
C GLY A 117 4.51 6.53 -4.12
N TYR A 118 3.59 6.20 -3.22
CA TYR A 118 3.88 6.08 -1.79
C TYR A 118 4.87 4.96 -1.48
N LEU A 119 4.70 3.78 -2.08
CA LEU A 119 5.64 2.66 -1.92
C LEU A 119 7.04 3.01 -2.43
N ARG A 120 7.15 3.71 -3.57
CA ARG A 120 8.43 4.21 -4.09
C ARG A 120 9.12 5.18 -3.15
N MET A 121 8.36 6.02 -2.44
CA MET A 121 8.89 6.94 -1.44
C MET A 121 9.39 6.20 -0.18
N LYS A 122 8.80 5.06 0.16
CA LYS A 122 9.09 4.29 1.39
C LYS A 122 10.09 3.17 1.21
N VAL A 123 10.27 2.68 -0.01
CA VAL A 123 11.16 1.54 -0.32
C VAL A 123 12.17 1.93 -1.38
N ASP A 124 13.40 2.13 -0.95
CA ASP A 124 14.49 2.56 -1.81
C ASP A 124 14.70 1.64 -3.01
N GLY A 125 14.79 2.23 -4.20
CA GLY A 125 15.02 1.53 -5.46
C GLY A 125 13.81 0.73 -5.98
N PHE A 126 12.65 0.82 -5.34
CA PHE A 126 11.44 0.13 -5.79
C PHE A 126 10.80 0.85 -6.98
N VAL A 127 10.69 0.16 -8.10
CA VAL A 127 10.06 0.67 -9.34
C VAL A 127 9.09 -0.37 -9.89
N PRO A 128 7.81 -0.34 -9.50
CA PRO A 128 6.82 -1.30 -9.99
C PRO A 128 6.30 -0.95 -11.37
N TYR A 129 5.76 -1.96 -12.06
CA TYR A 129 4.73 -1.75 -13.08
C TYR A 129 3.47 -1.19 -12.40
N GLN A 130 2.62 -0.53 -13.17
CA GLN A 130 1.38 0.03 -12.64
C GLN A 130 0.20 -0.34 -13.53
N PHE A 131 -0.91 -0.69 -12.92
CA PHE A 131 -2.22 -0.79 -13.54
C PHE A 131 -3.15 0.21 -12.83
N ASN A 132 -3.43 1.33 -13.48
CA ASN A 132 -4.21 2.42 -12.90
C ASN A 132 -5.51 2.58 -13.68
N GLU A 133 -6.64 2.48 -13.01
CA GLU A 133 -7.94 2.61 -13.65
C GLU A 133 -8.87 3.52 -12.84
N VAL A 134 -9.36 4.58 -13.45
CA VAL A 134 -10.24 5.56 -12.79
C VAL A 134 -11.59 5.62 -13.52
N LYS A 135 -12.38 4.56 -13.38
CA LYS A 135 -13.70 4.44 -14.03
C LYS A 135 -14.89 4.59 -13.06
N GLY A 136 -14.64 4.62 -11.75
CA GLY A 136 -15.70 4.58 -10.74
C GLY A 136 -16.46 3.25 -10.69
N GLN A 137 -15.87 2.20 -11.23
CA GLN A 137 -16.39 0.82 -11.27
C GLN A 137 -15.31 -0.13 -10.76
N PRO A 138 -15.69 -1.31 -10.25
CA PRO A 138 -14.73 -2.35 -9.89
C PRO A 138 -13.88 -2.78 -11.10
N PHE A 139 -12.69 -3.31 -10.84
CA PHE A 139 -11.86 -3.92 -11.88
C PHE A 139 -12.59 -5.06 -12.59
N VAL A 140 -12.36 -5.20 -13.88
CA VAL A 140 -12.78 -6.36 -14.67
C VAL A 140 -11.65 -7.40 -14.65
N VAL A 141 -11.94 -8.62 -14.20
CA VAL A 141 -10.90 -9.65 -13.99
C VAL A 141 -10.17 -9.99 -15.30
N SER A 142 -10.89 -10.10 -16.42
CA SER A 142 -10.24 -10.36 -17.71
C SER A 142 -9.28 -9.25 -18.15
N GLU A 143 -9.63 -7.97 -17.92
CA GLU A 143 -8.73 -6.83 -18.21
C GLU A 143 -7.46 -6.88 -17.34
N LEU A 144 -7.59 -7.30 -16.08
CA LEU A 144 -6.44 -7.52 -15.18
C LEU A 144 -5.55 -8.66 -15.68
N VAL A 145 -6.14 -9.80 -16.05
CA VAL A 145 -5.39 -10.98 -16.56
C VAL A 145 -4.63 -10.63 -17.82
N ASP A 146 -5.25 -9.91 -18.74
CA ASP A 146 -4.62 -9.46 -19.99
C ASP A 146 -3.44 -8.53 -19.70
N ALA A 147 -3.65 -7.49 -18.90
CA ALA A 147 -2.61 -6.52 -18.54
C ALA A 147 -1.43 -7.16 -17.79
N PHE A 148 -1.73 -8.08 -16.83
CA PHE A 148 -0.68 -8.77 -16.08
C PHE A 148 0.08 -9.79 -16.95
N THR A 149 -0.59 -10.40 -17.91
CA THR A 149 0.06 -11.26 -18.90
C THR A 149 1.02 -10.46 -19.81
N GLU A 150 0.65 -9.27 -20.22
CA GLU A 150 1.56 -8.38 -20.95
C GLU A 150 2.80 -8.00 -20.14
N ILE A 151 2.64 -7.75 -18.83
CA ILE A 151 3.76 -7.46 -17.93
C ILE A 151 4.68 -8.67 -17.78
N LEU A 152 4.13 -9.88 -17.70
CA LEU A 152 4.92 -11.10 -17.65
C LEU A 152 5.78 -11.31 -18.90
N ASN A 153 5.32 -10.87 -20.05
CA ASN A 153 6.00 -11.04 -21.34
C ASN A 153 7.07 -9.96 -21.63
N LYS A 154 7.17 -8.91 -20.83
CA LYS A 154 8.21 -7.86 -20.91
C LYS A 154 9.50 -8.30 -20.24
#